data_405583a3baed01bbf0817a15d0de6410
#
_entry.id   405583a3baed01bbf0817a15d0de6410
#
_cell.length_a   1.000
_cell.length_b   1.000
_cell.length_c   1.000
_cell.angle_alpha   90.00
_cell.angle_beta   90.00
_cell.angle_gamma   90.00
#
_symmetry.space_group_name_H-M   'P 1'
#
loop_
_entity.id
_entity.type
_entity.pdbx_description
1 polymer ?
#
loop_
_entity_poly.entity_id
_entity_poly.type
_entity_poly.pdbx_seq_one_letter_code
_entity_poly.pdbx_strand_id
1 'polypeptide(L)'
;MGSNYKIKYNVDMVFCIDVTGSMDNIIEIVQNNALNLYQDVKACMERKGKHIDTLRVRIIAYRDYLADDSDAMLVTNFFTLPQEADNLKKCVNSLVAKGGGDDPEDGFEALAYAIKSKWNSDSGKKRHVIVLWTDDDAHDLGYGKGSDYYPKGMAADFCELTAWWGDTYEPGFMDQEAKRLILFAPDMPGWKKGNL
;
A
#
# COMPACT_ATOMS: atom_id res chain seq x y z
N MET A 1 -1.76 39.68 18.22
CA MET A 1 -1.30 38.36 18.67
C MET A 1 -1.66 37.36 17.58
N GLY A 2 -0.69 36.96 16.75
CA GLY A 2 -0.89 35.96 15.70
C GLY A 2 -1.01 34.59 16.38
N SER A 3 -2.13 33.91 16.22
CA SER A 3 -2.28 32.54 16.73
C SER A 3 -1.34 31.64 15.93
N ASN A 4 -0.35 31.07 16.58
CA ASN A 4 0.58 30.06 16.04
C ASN A 4 -0.16 28.71 15.89
N TYR A 5 -1.25 28.68 15.14
CA TYR A 5 -1.99 27.45 14.85
C TYR A 5 -1.21 26.64 13.83
N LYS A 6 -0.35 25.73 14.29
CA LYS A 6 0.27 24.74 13.41
C LYS A 6 -0.81 23.76 12.98
N ILE A 7 -1.03 23.69 11.67
CA ILE A 7 -1.95 22.71 11.10
C ILE A 7 -1.37 21.30 11.36
N LYS A 8 -2.12 20.50 12.09
CA LYS A 8 -1.77 19.11 12.40
C LYS A 8 -2.27 18.17 11.31
N TYR A 9 -1.47 17.18 10.99
CA TYR A 9 -1.79 16.15 9.99
C TYR A 9 -1.72 14.76 10.60
N ASN A 10 -2.72 13.95 10.28
CA ASN A 10 -2.67 12.50 10.46
C ASN A 10 -2.28 11.87 9.12
N VAL A 11 -1.19 11.13 9.11
CA VAL A 11 -0.64 10.50 7.90
C VAL A 11 -0.63 9.00 8.06
N ASP A 12 -1.35 8.30 7.20
CA ASP A 12 -1.32 6.86 7.08
C ASP A 12 -0.69 6.48 5.74
N MET A 13 0.21 5.53 5.77
CA MET A 13 0.86 5.00 4.58
C MET A 13 0.67 3.48 4.53
N VAL A 14 0.27 2.96 3.39
CA VAL A 14 0.22 1.51 3.13
C VAL A 14 1.21 1.22 2.02
N PHE A 15 2.15 0.33 2.29
CA PHE A 15 3.15 -0.13 1.35
C PHE A 15 2.75 -1.50 0.83
N CYS A 16 2.41 -1.58 -0.46
CA CYS A 16 2.21 -2.81 -1.19
C CYS A 16 3.54 -3.16 -1.86
N ILE A 17 4.14 -4.25 -1.46
CA ILE A 17 5.48 -4.66 -1.91
C ILE A 17 5.36 -6.02 -2.55
N ASP A 18 5.69 -6.08 -3.82
CA ASP A 18 5.94 -7.32 -4.52
C ASP A 18 7.15 -8.01 -3.91
N VAL A 19 7.00 -9.28 -3.55
CA VAL A 19 8.07 -10.11 -2.97
C VAL A 19 8.20 -11.44 -3.71
N THR A 20 7.87 -11.44 -5.01
CA THR A 20 8.10 -12.56 -5.92
C THR A 20 9.59 -12.73 -6.23
N GLY A 21 9.95 -13.84 -6.86
CA GLY A 21 11.35 -14.17 -7.13
C GLY A 21 12.07 -13.16 -8.04
N SER A 22 11.36 -12.54 -8.97
CA SER A 22 11.88 -11.49 -9.88
C SER A 22 12.44 -10.29 -9.12
N MET A 23 11.86 -9.95 -7.97
CA MET A 23 12.27 -8.85 -7.12
C MET A 23 13.61 -9.05 -6.39
N ASP A 24 14.26 -10.23 -6.48
CA ASP A 24 15.48 -10.58 -5.72
C ASP A 24 16.60 -9.53 -5.85
N ASN A 25 16.78 -8.99 -7.04
CA ASN A 25 17.83 -7.99 -7.30
C ASN A 25 17.52 -6.58 -6.78
N ILE A 26 16.26 -6.29 -6.44
CA ILE A 26 15.82 -4.94 -6.08
C ILE A 26 15.13 -4.88 -4.72
N ILE A 27 14.82 -6.02 -4.10
CA ILE A 27 14.08 -6.05 -2.83
C ILE A 27 14.76 -5.25 -1.71
N GLU A 28 16.08 -5.30 -1.60
CA GLU A 28 16.82 -4.51 -0.61
C GLU A 28 16.66 -3.00 -0.83
N ILE A 29 16.61 -2.56 -2.10
CA ILE A 29 16.39 -1.15 -2.45
C ILE A 29 14.98 -0.74 -2.03
N VAL A 30 13.98 -1.58 -2.31
CA VAL A 30 12.58 -1.34 -1.94
C VAL A 30 12.42 -1.29 -0.43
N GLN A 31 13.05 -2.23 0.30
CA GLN A 31 13.06 -2.25 1.77
C GLN A 31 13.66 -0.96 2.34
N ASN A 32 14.82 -0.53 1.83
CA ASN A 32 15.46 0.70 2.26
C ASN A 32 14.60 1.93 1.94
N ASN A 33 13.99 1.99 0.76
CA ASN A 33 13.09 3.06 0.39
C ASN A 33 11.85 3.10 1.30
N ALA A 34 11.24 1.95 1.58
CA ALA A 34 10.09 1.86 2.48
C ALA A 34 10.44 2.35 3.90
N LEU A 35 11.64 2.01 4.42
CA LEU A 35 12.09 2.44 5.73
C LEU A 35 12.47 3.92 5.80
N ASN A 36 12.94 4.51 4.70
CA ASN A 36 13.34 5.92 4.66
C ASN A 36 12.17 6.84 4.34
N LEU A 37 11.20 6.38 3.55
CA LEU A 37 10.10 7.21 3.04
C LEU A 37 9.33 7.94 4.16
N TYR A 38 9.08 7.29 5.30
CA TYR A 38 8.37 7.95 6.40
C TYR A 38 9.20 9.07 7.04
N GLN A 39 10.52 8.91 7.13
CA GLN A 39 11.43 9.94 7.65
C GLN A 39 11.48 11.13 6.69
N ASP A 40 11.56 10.86 5.38
CA ASP A 40 11.58 11.88 4.34
C ASP A 40 10.26 12.66 4.29
N VAL A 41 9.13 11.96 4.41
CA VAL A 41 7.81 12.61 4.50
C VAL A 41 7.73 13.50 5.73
N LYS A 42 8.17 13.03 6.89
CA LYS A 42 8.21 13.83 8.12
C LYS A 42 9.06 15.07 7.95
N ALA A 43 10.30 14.92 7.48
CA ALA A 43 11.22 16.02 7.26
C ALA A 43 10.70 17.03 6.21
N CYS A 44 10.07 16.53 5.12
CA CYS A 44 9.46 17.38 4.10
C CYS A 44 8.28 18.20 4.66
N MET A 45 7.43 17.59 5.47
CA MET A 45 6.29 18.24 6.10
C MET A 45 6.76 19.33 7.08
N GLU A 46 7.75 19.04 7.91
CA GLU A 46 8.33 19.98 8.86
C GLU A 46 8.96 21.20 8.15
N ARG A 47 9.70 20.98 7.07
CA ARG A 47 10.24 22.10 6.24
C ARG A 47 9.14 23.00 5.66
N LYS A 48 7.94 22.45 5.40
CA LYS A 48 6.78 23.20 4.93
C LYS A 48 5.95 23.83 6.06
N GLY A 49 6.44 23.81 7.30
CA GLY A 49 5.72 24.31 8.47
C GLY A 49 4.48 23.49 8.85
N LYS A 50 4.37 22.27 8.34
CA LYS A 50 3.29 21.35 8.64
C LYS A 50 3.74 20.36 9.73
N HIS A 51 2.89 20.16 10.74
CA HIS A 51 3.20 19.23 11.82
C HIS A 51 2.45 17.90 11.63
N ILE A 52 3.16 16.80 11.69
CA ILE A 52 2.55 15.46 11.73
C ILE A 52 2.26 15.14 13.19
N ASP A 53 0.99 14.92 13.51
CA ASP A 53 0.50 14.53 14.83
C ASP A 53 0.57 13.00 14.99
N THR A 54 0.10 12.29 13.98
CA THR A 54 0.15 10.82 13.92
C THR A 54 0.70 10.37 12.57
N LEU A 55 1.65 9.44 12.60
CA LEU A 55 2.18 8.77 11.42
C LEU A 55 2.07 7.27 11.62
N ARG A 56 1.34 6.59 10.72
CA ARG A 56 1.17 5.14 10.77
C ARG A 56 1.58 4.53 9.42
N VAL A 57 2.22 3.36 9.48
CA VAL A 57 2.64 2.61 8.29
C VAL A 57 2.09 1.19 8.38
N ARG A 58 1.58 0.65 7.27
CA ARG A 58 1.12 -0.71 7.12
C ARG A 58 1.85 -1.37 5.97
N ILE A 59 2.22 -2.64 6.10
CA ILE A 59 2.85 -3.44 5.05
C ILE A 59 1.86 -4.46 4.51
N ILE A 60 1.80 -4.54 3.18
CA ILE A 60 1.14 -5.60 2.43
C ILE A 60 2.21 -6.14 1.47
N ALA A 61 2.71 -7.34 1.72
CA ALA A 61 3.63 -8.00 0.81
C ALA A 61 2.87 -9.08 0.05
N TYR A 62 3.07 -9.17 -1.27
CA TYR A 62 2.26 -10.03 -2.11
C TYR A 62 3.08 -10.83 -3.12
N ARG A 63 2.50 -11.94 -3.56
CA ARG A 63 2.94 -12.88 -4.60
C ARG A 63 1.70 -13.33 -5.39
N ASP A 64 1.67 -14.59 -5.82
CA ASP A 64 0.58 -15.21 -6.56
C ASP A 64 -0.17 -16.25 -5.69
N TYR A 65 -1.50 -16.11 -5.57
CA TYR A 65 -2.33 -17.05 -4.82
C TYR A 65 -2.37 -18.46 -5.41
N LEU A 66 -2.20 -18.63 -6.71
CA LEU A 66 -2.19 -19.95 -7.34
C LEU A 66 -0.86 -20.68 -7.19
N ALA A 67 0.23 -19.95 -6.97
CA ALA A 67 1.57 -20.52 -6.84
C ALA A 67 2.04 -20.63 -5.38
N ASP A 68 1.73 -19.62 -4.55
CA ASP A 68 2.31 -19.46 -3.22
C ASP A 68 1.33 -19.78 -2.08
N ASP A 69 0.08 -20.13 -2.37
CA ASP A 69 -0.92 -20.55 -1.39
C ASP A 69 -1.02 -19.61 -0.17
N SER A 70 -0.71 -20.11 1.03
CA SER A 70 -0.74 -19.32 2.27
C SER A 70 0.32 -18.23 2.34
N ASP A 71 1.37 -18.30 1.54
CA ASP A 71 2.47 -17.32 1.48
C ASP A 71 2.21 -16.20 0.47
N ALA A 72 1.08 -16.26 -0.27
CA ALA A 72 0.75 -15.31 -1.32
C ALA A 72 0.55 -13.87 -0.81
N MET A 73 0.07 -13.69 0.41
CA MET A 73 -0.26 -12.36 0.92
C MET A 73 0.05 -12.21 2.41
N LEU A 74 0.96 -11.32 2.74
CA LEU A 74 1.21 -10.86 4.11
C LEU A 74 0.53 -9.50 4.32
N VAL A 75 -0.37 -9.41 5.29
CA VAL A 75 -1.08 -8.17 5.61
C VAL A 75 -0.91 -7.84 7.09
N THR A 76 -0.18 -6.76 7.40
CA THR A 76 0.05 -6.35 8.79
C THR A 76 -1.06 -5.44 9.33
N ASN A 77 -1.05 -5.16 10.62
CA ASN A 77 -1.71 -3.98 11.17
C ASN A 77 -0.88 -2.72 10.86
N PHE A 78 -1.45 -1.54 11.15
CA PHE A 78 -0.68 -0.31 11.12
C PHE A 78 0.32 -0.26 12.28
N PHE A 79 1.56 0.06 11.98
CA PHE A 79 2.59 0.43 12.96
C PHE A 79 2.53 1.93 13.21
N THR A 80 2.40 2.34 14.45
CA THR A 80 2.40 3.76 14.85
C THR A 80 3.83 4.23 15.10
N LEU A 81 4.23 5.30 14.41
CA LEU A 81 5.60 5.80 14.48
C LEU A 81 5.71 7.07 15.34
N PRO A 82 6.79 7.23 16.13
CA PRO A 82 7.98 6.37 16.16
C PRO A 82 7.90 5.15 17.10
N GLN A 83 6.80 4.95 17.84
CA GLN A 83 6.70 3.97 18.92
C GLN A 83 6.97 2.53 18.45
N GLU A 84 6.51 2.18 17.23
CA GLU A 84 6.65 0.84 16.65
C GLU A 84 7.67 0.78 15.50
N ALA A 85 8.62 1.73 15.45
CA ALA A 85 9.60 1.80 14.37
C ALA A 85 10.46 0.52 14.26
N ASP A 86 10.85 -0.07 15.40
CA ASP A 86 11.63 -1.32 15.41
C ASP A 86 10.81 -2.52 14.89
N ASN A 87 9.51 -2.56 15.17
CA ASN A 87 8.62 -3.61 14.67
C ASN A 87 8.43 -3.47 13.16
N LEU A 88 8.21 -2.26 12.66
CA LEU A 88 8.16 -1.97 11.23
C LEU A 88 9.46 -2.40 10.54
N LYS A 89 10.62 -2.01 11.10
CA LYS A 89 11.93 -2.39 10.55
C LYS A 89 12.13 -3.90 10.49
N LYS A 90 11.77 -4.62 11.56
CA LYS A 90 11.84 -6.09 11.59
C LYS A 90 10.94 -6.71 10.51
N CYS A 91 9.71 -6.22 10.38
CA CYS A 91 8.76 -6.69 9.37
C CYS A 91 9.32 -6.47 7.96
N VAL A 92 9.75 -5.26 7.62
CA VAL A 92 10.28 -4.94 6.28
C VAL A 92 11.54 -5.76 5.99
N ASN A 93 12.47 -5.89 6.93
CA ASN A 93 13.70 -6.65 6.75
C ASN A 93 13.48 -8.18 6.69
N SER A 94 12.31 -8.68 7.11
CA SER A 94 11.95 -10.10 7.00
C SER A 94 11.34 -10.46 5.64
N LEU A 95 11.03 -9.49 4.80
CA LEU A 95 10.53 -9.74 3.45
C LEU A 95 11.65 -10.38 2.61
N VAL A 96 11.33 -11.47 1.96
CA VAL A 96 12.26 -12.22 1.10
C VAL A 96 11.62 -12.39 -0.26
N ALA A 97 12.34 -12.01 -1.30
CA ALA A 97 11.95 -12.26 -2.67
C ALA A 97 12.01 -13.76 -2.95
N LYS A 98 10.86 -14.38 -3.21
CA LYS A 98 10.73 -15.81 -3.52
C LYS A 98 9.34 -16.10 -4.09
N GLY A 99 9.17 -17.24 -4.73
CA GLY A 99 7.86 -17.65 -5.25
C GLY A 99 7.47 -16.80 -6.46
N GLY A 100 6.15 -16.59 -6.62
CA GLY A 100 5.59 -16.19 -7.90
C GLY A 100 5.52 -17.42 -8.81
N GLY A 101 4.52 -17.62 -9.59
CA GLY A 101 4.38 -18.81 -10.45
C GLY A 101 4.75 -18.51 -11.88
N ASP A 102 4.05 -17.58 -12.41
CA ASP A 102 4.15 -17.02 -13.74
C ASP A 102 4.13 -15.50 -13.62
N ASP A 103 4.42 -14.83 -14.71
CA ASP A 103 4.19 -13.40 -14.87
C ASP A 103 2.81 -13.24 -15.50
N PRO A 104 1.91 -12.45 -14.96
CA PRO A 104 1.94 -11.38 -13.94
C PRO A 104 1.66 -11.84 -12.48
N GLU A 105 1.48 -10.86 -11.54
CA GLU A 105 1.32 -11.08 -10.10
C GLU A 105 0.02 -10.47 -9.52
N ASP A 106 -0.36 -10.85 -8.27
CA ASP A 106 -1.64 -10.46 -7.64
C ASP A 106 -1.61 -9.03 -7.03
N GLY A 107 -1.08 -8.06 -7.76
CA GLY A 107 -0.94 -6.67 -7.30
C GLY A 107 -2.25 -5.95 -7.05
N PHE A 108 -3.32 -6.28 -7.77
CA PHE A 108 -4.65 -5.67 -7.55
C PHE A 108 -5.31 -6.15 -6.26
N GLU A 109 -5.07 -7.39 -5.85
CA GLU A 109 -5.47 -7.90 -4.54
C GLU A 109 -4.78 -7.14 -3.41
N ALA A 110 -3.49 -6.85 -3.56
CA ALA A 110 -2.76 -6.00 -2.61
C ALA A 110 -3.34 -4.59 -2.55
N LEU A 111 -3.69 -3.97 -3.67
CA LEU A 111 -4.39 -2.68 -3.72
C LEU A 111 -5.77 -2.75 -3.05
N ALA A 112 -6.53 -3.82 -3.26
CA ALA A 112 -7.83 -4.02 -2.62
C ALA A 112 -7.71 -4.06 -1.09
N TYR A 113 -6.72 -4.77 -0.55
CA TYR A 113 -6.41 -4.75 0.88
C TYR A 113 -5.98 -3.37 1.38
N ALA A 114 -5.19 -2.65 0.58
CA ALA A 114 -4.76 -1.30 0.90
C ALA A 114 -5.95 -0.35 1.00
N ILE A 115 -6.82 -0.33 -0.01
CA ILE A 115 -8.02 0.53 -0.06
C ILE A 115 -8.92 0.28 1.16
N LYS A 116 -9.16 -0.98 1.54
CA LYS A 116 -9.95 -1.37 2.72
C LYS A 116 -9.21 -1.29 4.05
N SER A 117 -8.03 -0.69 4.11
CA SER A 117 -7.31 -0.49 5.37
C SER A 117 -8.12 0.33 6.36
N LYS A 118 -7.90 0.10 7.65
CA LYS A 118 -8.50 0.90 8.73
C LYS A 118 -7.83 2.28 8.81
N TRP A 119 -8.11 3.11 7.83
CA TRP A 119 -7.59 4.47 7.72
C TRP A 119 -8.01 5.33 8.91
N ASN A 120 -7.14 6.28 9.30
CA ASN A 120 -7.46 7.22 10.37
C ASN A 120 -8.64 8.11 9.96
N SER A 121 -9.70 8.09 10.77
CA SER A 121 -10.91 8.89 10.57
C SER A 121 -11.02 10.09 11.51
N ASP A 122 -9.98 10.33 12.36
CA ASP A 122 -10.00 11.44 13.31
C ASP A 122 -10.19 12.79 12.63
N SER A 123 -10.71 13.75 13.39
CA SER A 123 -10.84 15.13 12.93
C SER A 123 -9.46 15.75 12.65
N GLY A 124 -9.35 16.53 11.59
CA GLY A 124 -8.11 17.18 11.19
C GLY A 124 -7.73 16.89 9.75
N LYS A 125 -6.59 17.40 9.33
CA LYS A 125 -6.09 17.13 7.98
C LYS A 125 -5.46 15.74 7.92
N LYS A 126 -5.89 14.96 6.93
CA LYS A 126 -5.46 13.58 6.71
C LYS A 126 -4.67 13.44 5.43
N ARG A 127 -3.79 12.43 5.38
CA ARG A 127 -3.18 11.90 4.18
C ARG A 127 -3.19 10.39 4.26
N HIS A 128 -3.83 9.77 3.30
CA HIS A 128 -3.94 8.32 3.13
C HIS A 128 -3.19 7.96 1.86
N VAL A 129 -2.01 7.41 2.01
CA VAL A 129 -1.10 7.18 0.89
C VAL A 129 -0.90 5.69 0.70
N ILE A 130 -1.20 5.19 -0.48
CA ILE A 130 -0.83 3.85 -0.92
C ILE A 130 0.39 3.99 -1.82
N VAL A 131 1.43 3.20 -1.57
CA VAL A 131 2.61 3.09 -2.43
C VAL A 131 2.77 1.63 -2.80
N LEU A 132 2.82 1.33 -4.09
CA LEU A 132 3.02 -0.01 -4.60
C LEU A 132 4.32 -0.09 -5.38
N TRP A 133 5.11 -1.13 -5.11
CA TRP A 133 6.33 -1.50 -5.83
C TRP A 133 6.19 -2.88 -6.44
N THR A 134 6.51 -2.99 -7.73
CA THR A 134 6.60 -4.24 -8.49
C THR A 134 7.53 -4.05 -9.68
N ASP A 135 8.12 -5.13 -10.16
CA ASP A 135 8.90 -5.20 -11.40
C ASP A 135 8.14 -5.93 -12.52
N ASP A 136 6.92 -6.38 -12.26
CA ASP A 136 6.12 -7.15 -13.22
C ASP A 136 4.71 -6.57 -13.45
N ASP A 137 3.97 -7.19 -14.38
CA ASP A 137 2.57 -6.86 -14.69
C ASP A 137 1.62 -7.33 -13.57
N ALA A 138 0.35 -6.97 -13.66
CA ALA A 138 -0.68 -7.40 -12.73
C ALA A 138 -1.66 -8.36 -13.38
N HIS A 139 -1.98 -9.47 -12.68
CA HIS A 139 -3.11 -10.33 -13.01
C HIS A 139 -4.43 -9.56 -13.03
N ASP A 140 -5.39 -10.05 -13.79
CA ASP A 140 -6.77 -9.61 -13.62
C ASP A 140 -7.24 -9.94 -12.21
N LEU A 141 -7.87 -8.97 -11.56
CA LEU A 141 -8.38 -9.15 -10.20
C LEU A 141 -9.30 -10.38 -10.13
N GLY A 142 -8.99 -11.27 -9.23
CA GLY A 142 -9.71 -12.53 -9.07
C GLY A 142 -9.11 -13.70 -9.86
N TYR A 143 -7.98 -13.54 -10.51
CA TYR A 143 -7.25 -14.64 -11.14
C TYR A 143 -6.96 -15.77 -10.14
N GLY A 144 -6.50 -15.41 -8.94
CA GLY A 144 -6.18 -16.32 -7.84
C GLY A 144 -7.37 -17.01 -7.15
N LYS A 145 -8.64 -16.81 -7.59
CA LYS A 145 -9.86 -17.38 -6.95
C LYS A 145 -9.90 -18.91 -6.88
N GLY A 146 -9.04 -19.59 -7.64
CA GLY A 146 -8.88 -21.05 -7.58
C GLY A 146 -8.13 -21.55 -6.36
N SER A 147 -7.40 -20.70 -5.66
CA SER A 147 -6.69 -21.04 -4.43
C SER A 147 -7.63 -21.09 -3.22
N ASP A 148 -7.44 -22.07 -2.34
CA ASP A 148 -8.15 -22.20 -1.05
C ASP A 148 -7.82 -21.01 -0.12
N TYR A 149 -6.73 -20.31 -0.36
CA TYR A 149 -6.26 -19.17 0.42
C TYR A 149 -6.74 -17.81 -0.12
N TYR A 150 -7.43 -17.83 -1.27
CA TYR A 150 -7.97 -16.58 -1.82
C TYR A 150 -8.99 -15.93 -0.88
N PRO A 151 -8.85 -14.64 -0.55
CA PRO A 151 -9.63 -14.02 0.51
C PRO A 151 -11.12 -13.86 0.14
N LYS A 152 -11.99 -14.21 1.07
CA LYS A 152 -13.43 -13.92 0.94
C LYS A 152 -13.69 -12.41 1.04
N GLY A 153 -14.54 -11.90 0.17
CA GLY A 153 -14.90 -10.47 0.17
C GLY A 153 -13.87 -9.55 -0.48
N MET A 154 -12.98 -10.12 -1.31
CA MET A 154 -12.21 -9.38 -2.29
C MET A 154 -13.13 -8.76 -3.34
N ALA A 155 -12.72 -7.66 -3.98
CA ALA A 155 -13.44 -7.10 -5.11
C ALA A 155 -13.62 -8.17 -6.21
N ALA A 156 -14.78 -8.21 -6.83
CA ALA A 156 -15.10 -9.22 -7.83
C ALA A 156 -14.28 -9.03 -9.11
N ASP A 157 -14.02 -7.78 -9.45
CA ASP A 157 -13.30 -7.35 -10.64
C ASP A 157 -12.71 -5.94 -10.48
N PHE A 158 -12.05 -5.45 -11.51
CA PHE A 158 -11.45 -4.12 -11.51
C PHE A 158 -12.48 -2.98 -11.41
N CYS A 159 -13.70 -3.18 -11.92
CA CYS A 159 -14.77 -2.17 -11.80
C CYS A 159 -15.18 -2.00 -10.33
N GLU A 160 -15.33 -3.09 -9.59
CA GLU A 160 -15.62 -3.02 -8.16
C GLU A 160 -14.43 -2.43 -7.37
N LEU A 161 -13.19 -2.77 -7.73
CA LEU A 161 -12.00 -2.16 -7.12
C LEU A 161 -11.99 -0.64 -7.31
N THR A 162 -12.32 -0.18 -8.52
CA THR A 162 -12.44 1.25 -8.82
C THR A 162 -13.55 1.91 -8.02
N ALA A 163 -14.69 1.24 -7.86
CA ALA A 163 -15.77 1.72 -6.99
C ALA A 163 -15.33 1.80 -5.52
N TRP A 164 -14.51 0.87 -5.04
CA TRP A 164 -13.93 0.95 -3.69
C TRP A 164 -12.95 2.12 -3.53
N TRP A 165 -12.20 2.44 -4.58
CA TRP A 165 -11.38 3.66 -4.60
C TRP A 165 -12.27 4.90 -4.56
N GLY A 166 -13.36 4.89 -5.34
CA GLY A 166 -14.31 6.00 -5.45
C GLY A 166 -13.79 7.19 -6.25
N ASP A 167 -14.68 8.07 -6.60
CA ASP A 167 -14.40 9.31 -7.32
C ASP A 167 -15.05 10.52 -6.64
N THR A 168 -15.15 11.64 -7.37
CA THR A 168 -15.74 12.88 -6.86
C THR A 168 -17.24 12.77 -6.61
N TYR A 169 -17.93 11.87 -7.30
CA TYR A 169 -19.40 11.72 -7.27
C TYR A 169 -19.83 10.56 -6.37
N GLU A 170 -19.05 9.46 -6.39
CA GLU A 170 -19.33 8.26 -5.62
C GLU A 170 -18.15 7.98 -4.66
N PRO A 171 -18.28 8.33 -3.37
CA PRO A 171 -17.21 8.11 -2.41
C PRO A 171 -16.96 6.61 -2.19
N GLY A 172 -15.69 6.21 -2.28
CA GLY A 172 -15.25 4.86 -1.94
C GLY A 172 -14.97 4.69 -0.45
N PHE A 173 -14.10 3.71 -0.14
CA PHE A 173 -13.69 3.44 1.27
C PHE A 173 -12.72 4.47 1.83
N MET A 174 -12.01 5.20 0.97
CA MET A 174 -11.01 6.20 1.39
C MET A 174 -11.59 7.62 1.31
N ASP A 175 -11.12 8.48 2.20
CA ASP A 175 -11.43 9.91 2.14
C ASP A 175 -10.86 10.51 0.85
N GLN A 176 -11.74 11.08 0.02
CA GLN A 176 -11.42 11.61 -1.31
C GLN A 176 -10.35 12.69 -1.30
N GLU A 177 -10.36 13.58 -0.29
CA GLU A 177 -9.37 14.64 -0.18
C GLU A 177 -8.02 14.13 0.35
N ALA A 178 -8.04 13.03 1.13
CA ALA A 178 -6.88 12.48 1.78
C ALA A 178 -6.12 11.46 0.93
N LYS A 179 -6.82 10.70 0.07
CA LYS A 179 -6.24 9.55 -0.65
C LYS A 179 -5.21 9.95 -1.71
N ARG A 180 -4.17 9.14 -1.83
CA ARG A 180 -3.14 9.23 -2.87
C ARG A 180 -2.66 7.83 -3.19
N LEU A 181 -2.41 7.57 -4.47
CA LEU A 181 -1.79 6.35 -4.97
C LEU A 181 -0.50 6.70 -5.69
N ILE A 182 0.57 5.98 -5.39
CA ILE A 182 1.87 6.06 -6.05
C ILE A 182 2.21 4.65 -6.52
N LEU A 183 2.42 4.48 -7.81
CA LEU A 183 2.80 3.22 -8.41
C LEU A 183 4.25 3.30 -8.91
N PHE A 184 5.07 2.39 -8.45
CA PHE A 184 6.37 2.06 -9.03
C PHE A 184 6.22 0.70 -9.69
N ALA A 185 5.71 0.71 -10.92
CA ALA A 185 5.38 -0.46 -11.70
C ALA A 185 5.85 -0.26 -13.14
N PRO A 186 6.14 -1.33 -13.88
CA PRO A 186 6.51 -1.24 -15.29
C PRO A 186 5.34 -0.75 -16.14
N ASP A 187 5.65 -0.22 -17.31
CA ASP A 187 4.65 0.26 -18.29
C ASP A 187 4.02 -0.93 -19.04
N MET A 188 3.29 -1.78 -18.32
CA MET A 188 2.69 -3.01 -18.82
C MET A 188 1.14 -2.94 -18.88
N PRO A 189 0.49 -3.84 -19.69
CA PRO A 189 -0.95 -3.76 -19.96
C PRO A 189 -1.85 -3.87 -18.71
N GLY A 190 -1.50 -4.73 -17.75
CA GLY A 190 -2.27 -4.91 -16.52
C GLY A 190 -2.42 -3.61 -15.75
N TRP A 191 -1.33 -2.87 -15.57
CA TRP A 191 -1.32 -1.60 -14.85
C TRP A 191 -1.97 -0.44 -15.62
N LYS A 192 -2.21 -0.60 -16.94
CA LYS A 192 -2.88 0.40 -17.79
C LYS A 192 -4.40 0.28 -17.83
N LYS A 193 -4.98 -0.76 -17.23
CA LYS A 193 -6.42 -1.07 -17.34
C LYS A 193 -7.35 -0.03 -16.73
N GLY A 194 -6.83 0.92 -15.95
CA GLY A 194 -7.66 1.95 -15.37
C GLY A 194 -6.89 3.17 -14.92
N ASN A 195 -7.53 4.32 -15.09
CA ASN A 195 -7.17 5.53 -14.37
C ASN A 195 -7.73 5.41 -12.94
N LEU A 196 -6.95 4.81 -12.01
CA LEU A 196 -7.21 4.94 -10.56
C LEU A 196 -6.82 6.34 -10.08
#